data_b24bf8afac6a8eb26978de97d7249bdd
#
_entry.id   b24bf8afac6a8eb26978de97d7249bdd
#
_cell.length_a   1.000
_cell.length_b   1.000
_cell.length_c   1.000
_cell.angle_alpha   90.00
_cell.angle_beta   90.00
_cell.angle_gamma   90.00
#
_symmetry.space_group_name_H-M   'P 1'
#
loop_
_entity.id
_entity.type
_entity.pdbx_description
1 polymer ?
#
loop_
_entity_poly.entity_id
_entity_poly.type
_entity_poly.pdbx_seq_one_letter_code
_entity_poly.pdbx_strand_id
1 'polypeptide(L)'
;MKNFNLFLILFLILLVSCTQPEHIVEQASPNQIKNVDVLKNGDASSIIAENVNYFENFNGFLAKPKKEGVYPAVVMIHEWWGLNDNIKEMARSLAAEGYVVLAVDMFEGKIGKDANEARELSSKVRNNTGQAISNLKAAVNFLKKQSNVDKSKIASIGWCFGGQWSLQLALHEKMHATVIYYGNLQTNTSRLSVIKWPVLGIFGEKDTSIPVETVKKFDAALDELKIENEIYIYPNVGHAFANPSGANYAPNETKDAWEKTLAFLERNLKK
;
A
#
# COMPACT_ATOMS: atom_id res chain seq x y z
N MET A 1 -12.69 47.07 67.26
CA MET A 1 -13.46 45.91 66.79
C MET A 1 -13.83 46.21 65.33
N LYS A 2 -13.03 45.67 64.34
CA LYS A 2 -13.27 45.87 62.89
C LYS A 2 -13.43 44.50 62.28
N ASN A 3 -14.63 44.26 61.76
CA ASN A 3 -14.96 43.02 61.03
C ASN A 3 -14.29 43.01 59.66
N PHE A 4 -13.52 41.99 59.37
CA PHE A 4 -12.92 41.74 58.06
C PHE A 4 -13.75 40.67 57.35
N ASN A 5 -14.53 41.10 56.37
CA ASN A 5 -15.26 40.16 55.46
C ASN A 5 -14.30 39.68 54.41
N LEU A 6 -14.03 38.36 54.42
CA LEU A 6 -13.27 37.67 53.41
C LEU A 6 -14.19 37.22 52.28
N PHE A 7 -14.15 37.93 51.14
CA PHE A 7 -14.82 37.49 49.90
C PHE A 7 -14.01 36.39 49.24
N LEU A 8 -14.55 35.17 49.23
CA LEU A 8 -14.03 34.06 48.51
C LEU A 8 -14.49 34.10 47.07
N ILE A 9 -13.62 34.53 46.12
CA ILE A 9 -13.92 34.51 44.67
C ILE A 9 -13.61 33.11 44.16
N LEU A 10 -14.65 32.35 43.85
CA LEU A 10 -14.55 31.06 43.22
C LEU A 10 -14.29 31.24 41.73
N PHE A 11 -13.05 31.01 41.27
CA PHE A 11 -12.73 30.98 39.84
C PHE A 11 -13.18 29.64 39.26
N LEU A 12 -14.29 29.65 38.54
CA LEU A 12 -14.78 28.50 37.75
C LEU A 12 -13.95 28.46 36.46
N ILE A 13 -12.96 27.56 36.40
CA ILE A 13 -12.22 27.29 35.17
C ILE A 13 -13.10 26.38 34.32
N LEU A 14 -13.77 26.96 33.33
CA LEU A 14 -14.41 26.21 32.24
C LEU A 14 -13.31 25.64 31.33
N LEU A 15 -13.01 24.35 31.52
CA LEU A 15 -12.27 23.55 30.54
C LEU A 15 -13.16 23.36 29.31
N VAL A 16 -13.03 24.24 28.31
CA VAL A 16 -13.57 23.99 26.98
C VAL A 16 -12.69 22.91 26.34
N SER A 17 -13.14 21.67 26.42
CA SER A 17 -12.61 20.57 25.63
C SER A 17 -12.94 20.84 24.16
N CYS A 18 -11.96 21.31 23.43
CA CYS A 18 -12.04 21.46 21.99
C CYS A 18 -11.86 20.07 21.35
N THR A 19 -12.95 19.29 21.32
CA THR A 19 -13.01 18.10 20.46
C THR A 19 -13.22 18.60 19.04
N GLN A 20 -12.16 18.59 18.24
CA GLN A 20 -12.28 18.75 16.80
C GLN A 20 -13.10 17.58 16.25
N PRO A 21 -14.11 17.81 15.41
CA PRO A 21 -14.79 16.72 14.73
C PRO A 21 -13.79 16.06 13.76
N GLU A 22 -13.41 14.83 14.04
CA GLU A 22 -12.76 13.99 13.03
C GLU A 22 -13.70 13.89 11.84
N HIS A 23 -13.33 14.47 10.71
CA HIS A 23 -13.98 14.21 9.43
C HIS A 23 -13.77 12.74 9.09
N ILE A 24 -14.70 11.89 9.51
CA ILE A 24 -14.82 10.53 9.06
C ILE A 24 -15.28 10.63 7.61
N VAL A 25 -14.35 10.51 6.67
CA VAL A 25 -14.70 10.25 5.27
C VAL A 25 -15.27 8.85 5.24
N GLU A 26 -16.58 8.74 5.10
CA GLU A 26 -17.33 7.50 4.99
C GLU A 26 -16.87 6.80 3.69
N GLN A 27 -15.93 5.87 3.81
CA GLN A 27 -15.52 5.02 2.69
C GLN A 27 -16.57 3.92 2.53
N ALA A 28 -17.10 3.78 1.33
CA ALA A 28 -18.11 2.77 1.01
C ALA A 28 -17.64 1.35 1.37
N SER A 29 -18.57 0.51 1.81
CA SER A 29 -18.34 -0.90 2.14
C SER A 29 -17.77 -1.68 0.93
N PRO A 30 -16.86 -2.66 1.13
CA PRO A 30 -16.12 -3.36 0.08
C PRO A 30 -16.97 -4.17 -0.92
N ASN A 31 -18.29 -4.27 -0.74
CA ASN A 31 -19.17 -5.12 -1.55
C ASN A 31 -19.83 -4.42 -2.75
N GLN A 32 -19.45 -3.21 -3.12
CA GLN A 32 -19.96 -2.55 -4.33
C GLN A 32 -18.88 -2.43 -5.40
N ILE A 33 -18.45 -3.59 -5.94
CA ILE A 33 -17.60 -3.61 -7.14
C ILE A 33 -18.46 -3.25 -8.33
N LYS A 34 -18.52 -1.97 -8.69
CA LYS A 34 -18.95 -1.55 -10.02
C LYS A 34 -17.74 -1.58 -10.94
N ASN A 35 -17.69 -2.58 -11.81
CA ASN A 35 -16.82 -2.73 -13.00
C ASN A 35 -15.43 -2.08 -12.92
N VAL A 36 -14.44 -2.88 -12.55
CA VAL A 36 -13.00 -2.55 -12.66
C VAL A 36 -12.54 -2.68 -14.13
N ASP A 37 -13.26 -2.08 -15.06
CA ASP A 37 -12.92 -2.19 -16.51
C ASP A 37 -11.63 -1.42 -16.86
N VAL A 38 -11.19 -0.50 -16.01
CA VAL A 38 -10.00 0.34 -16.26
C VAL A 38 -8.69 -0.45 -16.17
N LEU A 39 -8.69 -1.60 -15.49
CA LEU A 39 -7.48 -2.42 -15.26
C LEU A 39 -7.47 -3.74 -16.05
N LYS A 40 -8.50 -4.02 -16.86
CA LYS A 40 -8.61 -5.26 -17.66
C LYS A 40 -7.89 -5.14 -19.00
N ASN A 41 -6.57 -5.08 -18.98
CA ASN A 41 -5.79 -5.17 -20.23
C ASN A 41 -5.34 -6.59 -20.57
N GLY A 42 -5.52 -7.58 -19.67
CA GLY A 42 -5.07 -8.95 -19.89
C GLY A 42 -6.21 -9.95 -20.09
N ASP A 43 -5.96 -10.94 -20.97
CA ASP A 43 -6.86 -12.08 -21.17
C ASP A 43 -6.85 -12.99 -19.92
N ALA A 44 -7.98 -13.06 -19.21
CA ALA A 44 -8.13 -13.92 -18.03
C ALA A 44 -7.88 -15.41 -18.33
N SER A 45 -8.02 -15.86 -19.60
CA SER A 45 -7.69 -17.23 -20.01
C SER A 45 -6.19 -17.51 -20.07
N SER A 46 -5.36 -16.45 -20.05
CA SER A 46 -3.90 -16.52 -20.13
C SER A 46 -3.20 -16.72 -18.79
N ILE A 47 -3.94 -16.72 -17.67
CA ILE A 47 -3.38 -16.80 -16.31
C ILE A 47 -3.91 -18.00 -15.52
N ILE A 48 -3.17 -18.39 -14.50
CA ILE A 48 -3.58 -19.33 -13.44
C ILE A 48 -3.57 -18.57 -12.14
N ALA A 49 -4.61 -18.73 -11.32
CA ALA A 49 -4.68 -18.08 -10.00
C ALA A 49 -5.25 -19.03 -8.95
N GLU A 50 -4.62 -19.04 -7.78
CA GLU A 50 -4.93 -19.97 -6.68
C GLU A 50 -4.61 -19.35 -5.31
N ASN A 51 -5.28 -19.81 -4.27
CA ASN A 51 -4.87 -19.48 -2.90
C ASN A 51 -3.70 -20.39 -2.51
N VAL A 52 -2.69 -19.81 -1.86
CA VAL A 52 -1.49 -20.54 -1.44
C VAL A 52 -1.14 -20.22 0.00
N ASN A 53 -0.74 -21.21 0.77
CA ASN A 53 -0.11 -20.94 2.06
C ASN A 53 1.37 -20.59 1.81
N TYR A 54 1.81 -19.44 2.30
CA TYR A 54 3.18 -18.96 2.10
C TYR A 54 3.93 -18.69 3.42
N PHE A 55 3.18 -18.54 4.52
CA PHE A 55 3.76 -18.23 5.83
C PHE A 55 2.78 -18.61 6.96
N GLU A 56 3.18 -19.48 7.88
CA GLU A 56 2.37 -19.89 9.05
C GLU A 56 0.89 -20.11 8.70
N ASN A 57 -0.02 -19.34 9.30
CA ASN A 57 -1.46 -19.37 9.04
C ASN A 57 -1.89 -18.35 7.95
N PHE A 58 -0.94 -17.69 7.27
CA PHE A 58 -1.25 -16.70 6.24
C PHE A 58 -1.35 -17.33 4.87
N ASN A 59 -2.50 -17.14 4.24
CA ASN A 59 -2.79 -17.61 2.88
C ASN A 59 -2.84 -16.42 1.94
N GLY A 60 -1.96 -16.37 0.97
CA GLY A 60 -1.96 -15.37 -0.10
C GLY A 60 -2.74 -15.85 -1.33
N PHE A 61 -2.86 -14.94 -2.29
CA PHE A 61 -3.40 -15.23 -3.60
C PHE A 61 -2.30 -15.13 -4.65
N LEU A 62 -1.94 -16.27 -5.26
CA LEU A 62 -0.93 -16.36 -6.29
C LEU A 62 -1.60 -16.29 -7.66
N ALA A 63 -1.19 -15.33 -8.50
CA ALA A 63 -1.56 -15.26 -9.90
C ALA A 63 -0.31 -15.29 -10.78
N LYS A 64 -0.32 -16.06 -11.87
CA LYS A 64 0.84 -16.26 -12.74
C LYS A 64 0.41 -16.51 -14.20
N PRO A 65 1.28 -16.20 -15.17
CA PRO A 65 1.05 -16.60 -16.55
C PRO A 65 0.86 -18.11 -16.68
N LYS A 66 -0.11 -18.53 -17.51
CA LYS A 66 -0.35 -19.92 -17.83
C LYS A 66 0.72 -20.51 -18.76
N LYS A 67 1.28 -19.66 -19.61
CA LYS A 67 2.37 -20.04 -20.52
C LYS A 67 3.60 -20.38 -19.70
N GLU A 68 4.27 -21.48 -20.04
CA GLU A 68 5.55 -21.84 -19.44
C GLU A 68 6.61 -20.78 -19.72
N GLY A 69 7.44 -20.52 -18.73
CA GLY A 69 8.50 -19.50 -18.79
C GLY A 69 9.02 -19.13 -17.41
N VAL A 70 10.06 -18.30 -17.41
CA VAL A 70 10.60 -17.68 -16.20
C VAL A 70 10.24 -16.19 -16.23
N TYR A 71 9.60 -15.72 -15.19
CA TYR A 71 8.98 -14.39 -15.12
C TYR A 71 9.52 -13.59 -13.94
N PRO A 72 9.55 -12.26 -14.03
CA PRO A 72 9.71 -11.42 -12.86
C PRO A 72 8.53 -11.61 -11.89
N ALA A 73 8.75 -11.31 -10.61
CA ALA A 73 7.71 -11.50 -9.60
C ALA A 73 7.41 -10.23 -8.83
N VAL A 74 6.20 -10.17 -8.24
CA VAL A 74 5.73 -9.02 -7.47
C VAL A 74 5.06 -9.50 -6.19
N VAL A 75 5.51 -8.97 -5.04
CA VAL A 75 4.77 -9.02 -3.78
C VAL A 75 3.78 -7.87 -3.78
N MET A 76 2.49 -8.18 -3.81
CA MET A 76 1.40 -7.21 -3.82
C MET A 76 0.75 -7.13 -2.45
N ILE A 77 0.65 -5.92 -1.89
CA ILE A 77 0.19 -5.70 -0.51
C ILE A 77 -1.11 -4.92 -0.52
N HIS A 78 -2.13 -5.51 0.10
CA HIS A 78 -3.50 -4.97 0.13
C HIS A 78 -3.63 -3.66 0.92
N GLU A 79 -4.71 -2.94 0.70
CA GLU A 79 -5.12 -1.80 1.51
C GLU A 79 -5.56 -2.24 2.93
N TRP A 80 -5.97 -1.32 3.76
CA TRP A 80 -6.40 -1.58 5.15
C TRP A 80 -7.66 -2.46 5.29
N TRP A 81 -8.31 -2.77 4.17
CA TRP A 81 -9.47 -3.66 4.12
C TRP A 81 -9.13 -5.14 4.19
N GLY A 82 -7.90 -5.55 3.91
CA GLY A 82 -7.48 -6.93 3.79
C GLY A 82 -7.39 -7.41 2.33
N LEU A 83 -7.07 -8.69 2.16
CA LEU A 83 -6.92 -9.33 0.85
C LEU A 83 -8.29 -9.60 0.20
N ASN A 84 -8.96 -8.55 -0.22
CA ASN A 84 -10.27 -8.58 -0.87
C ASN A 84 -10.20 -8.87 -2.37
N ASP A 85 -11.36 -8.99 -3.02
CA ASP A 85 -11.45 -9.34 -4.44
C ASP A 85 -10.85 -8.28 -5.36
N ASN A 86 -10.90 -6.99 -4.99
CA ASN A 86 -10.24 -5.94 -5.76
C ASN A 86 -8.73 -6.18 -5.89
N ILE A 87 -8.05 -6.50 -4.80
CA ILE A 87 -6.61 -6.80 -4.80
C ILE A 87 -6.31 -8.08 -5.59
N LYS A 88 -7.18 -9.10 -5.49
CA LYS A 88 -7.03 -10.33 -6.27
C LYS A 88 -7.18 -10.08 -7.78
N GLU A 89 -8.11 -9.19 -8.18
CA GLU A 89 -8.25 -8.80 -9.59
C GLU A 89 -7.03 -8.01 -10.09
N MET A 90 -6.47 -7.12 -9.27
CA MET A 90 -5.22 -6.44 -9.60
C MET A 90 -4.05 -7.43 -9.76
N ALA A 91 -3.99 -8.46 -8.92
CA ALA A 91 -3.00 -9.51 -9.05
C ALA A 91 -3.16 -10.30 -10.37
N ARG A 92 -4.40 -10.60 -10.77
CA ARG A 92 -4.68 -11.24 -12.08
C ARG A 92 -4.27 -10.33 -13.22
N SER A 93 -4.63 -9.04 -13.17
CA SER A 93 -4.27 -8.06 -14.19
C SER A 93 -2.77 -7.97 -14.39
N LEU A 94 -2.01 -7.90 -13.30
CA LEU A 94 -0.55 -7.84 -13.38
C LEU A 94 0.06 -9.18 -13.85
N ALA A 95 -0.56 -10.32 -13.51
CA ALA A 95 -0.13 -11.63 -14.02
C ALA A 95 -0.36 -11.77 -15.52
N ALA A 96 -1.43 -11.21 -16.07
CA ALA A 96 -1.68 -11.16 -17.49
C ALA A 96 -0.65 -10.32 -18.26
N GLU A 97 -0.04 -9.36 -17.59
CA GLU A 97 1.12 -8.59 -18.09
C GLU A 97 2.45 -9.37 -18.00
N GLY A 98 2.45 -10.64 -17.58
CA GLY A 98 3.64 -11.49 -17.56
C GLY A 98 4.46 -11.40 -16.28
N TYR A 99 3.82 -11.25 -15.14
CA TYR A 99 4.44 -11.32 -13.80
C TYR A 99 3.91 -12.50 -13.00
N VAL A 100 4.72 -13.06 -12.10
CA VAL A 100 4.22 -13.93 -11.03
C VAL A 100 3.91 -13.05 -9.83
N VAL A 101 2.63 -12.98 -9.43
CA VAL A 101 2.17 -12.05 -8.40
C VAL A 101 1.68 -12.83 -7.18
N LEU A 102 2.26 -12.56 -6.02
CA LEU A 102 1.73 -13.02 -4.74
C LEU A 102 1.08 -11.83 -4.02
N ALA A 103 -0.25 -11.78 -4.04
CA ALA A 103 -1.00 -10.88 -3.18
C ALA A 103 -1.02 -11.47 -1.76
N VAL A 104 -0.33 -10.78 -0.84
CA VAL A 104 -0.16 -11.27 0.54
C VAL A 104 -1.39 -10.98 1.37
N ASP A 105 -1.67 -11.86 2.32
CA ASP A 105 -2.59 -11.59 3.42
C ASP A 105 -1.80 -11.14 4.66
N MET A 106 -2.20 -10.02 5.25
CA MET A 106 -1.60 -9.53 6.49
C MET A 106 -2.58 -9.60 7.67
N PHE A 107 -3.78 -10.15 7.46
CA PHE A 107 -4.88 -10.16 8.44
C PHE A 107 -5.40 -11.57 8.81
N GLU A 108 -4.60 -12.62 8.54
CA GLU A 108 -4.96 -14.01 8.88
C GLU A 108 -6.32 -14.43 8.26
N GLY A 109 -6.56 -14.09 7.01
CA GLY A 109 -7.78 -14.40 6.24
C GLY A 109 -8.96 -13.45 6.53
N LYS A 110 -8.79 -12.43 7.35
CA LYS A 110 -9.86 -11.49 7.68
C LYS A 110 -9.93 -10.35 6.67
N ILE A 111 -11.16 -9.90 6.43
CA ILE A 111 -11.48 -8.72 5.62
C ILE A 111 -12.33 -7.79 6.49
N GLY A 112 -11.94 -6.53 6.59
CA GLY A 112 -12.70 -5.53 7.32
C GLY A 112 -14.07 -5.31 6.69
N LYS A 113 -15.13 -5.51 7.44
CA LYS A 113 -16.52 -5.34 7.00
C LYS A 113 -16.95 -3.88 7.01
N ASP A 114 -16.31 -3.10 7.87
CA ASP A 114 -16.49 -1.68 8.02
C ASP A 114 -15.17 -0.98 8.41
N ALA A 115 -15.19 0.34 8.49
CA ALA A 115 -14.01 1.13 8.82
C ALA A 115 -13.44 0.86 10.23
N ASN A 116 -14.28 0.45 11.19
CA ASN A 116 -13.83 0.16 12.56
C ASN A 116 -13.05 -1.16 12.58
N GLU A 117 -13.61 -2.22 11.98
CA GLU A 117 -12.92 -3.51 11.87
C GLU A 117 -11.63 -3.39 11.05
N ALA A 118 -11.64 -2.65 9.93
CA ALA A 118 -10.44 -2.41 9.12
C ALA A 118 -9.36 -1.66 9.91
N ARG A 119 -9.75 -0.67 10.74
CA ARG A 119 -8.83 0.05 11.63
C ARG A 119 -8.23 -0.88 12.69
N GLU A 120 -9.05 -1.73 13.31
CA GLU A 120 -8.58 -2.71 14.30
C GLU A 120 -7.56 -3.68 13.68
N LEU A 121 -7.90 -4.30 12.55
CA LEU A 121 -7.03 -5.24 11.85
C LEU A 121 -5.69 -4.58 11.44
N SER A 122 -5.74 -3.41 10.83
CA SER A 122 -4.54 -2.69 10.41
C SER A 122 -3.70 -2.21 11.59
N SER A 123 -4.32 -1.83 12.71
CA SER A 123 -3.63 -1.45 13.94
C SER A 123 -2.92 -2.64 14.60
N LYS A 124 -3.55 -3.83 14.61
CA LYS A 124 -2.93 -5.07 15.10
C LYS A 124 -1.61 -5.35 14.36
N VAL A 125 -1.61 -5.20 13.04
CA VAL A 125 -0.40 -5.39 12.22
C VAL A 125 0.66 -4.33 12.52
N ARG A 126 0.27 -3.04 12.61
CA ARG A 126 1.20 -1.96 12.94
C ARG A 126 1.83 -2.12 14.33
N ASN A 127 1.08 -2.64 15.29
CA ASN A 127 1.57 -2.92 16.66
C ASN A 127 2.46 -4.17 16.72
N ASN A 128 2.45 -5.03 15.70
CA ASN A 128 3.31 -6.21 15.60
C ASN A 128 4.19 -6.16 14.34
N THR A 129 5.00 -5.12 14.24
CA THR A 129 5.89 -4.87 13.09
C THR A 129 6.80 -6.05 12.78
N GLY A 130 7.30 -6.75 13.82
CA GLY A 130 8.20 -7.91 13.64
C GLY A 130 7.52 -9.03 12.85
N GLN A 131 6.28 -9.40 13.21
CA GLN A 131 5.51 -10.43 12.50
C GLN A 131 5.16 -9.95 11.07
N ALA A 132 4.77 -8.68 10.90
CA ALA A 132 4.46 -8.12 9.60
C ALA A 132 5.65 -8.19 8.64
N ILE A 133 6.85 -7.84 9.09
CA ILE A 133 8.08 -7.95 8.29
C ILE A 133 8.42 -9.42 8.01
N SER A 134 8.25 -10.32 9.00
CA SER A 134 8.47 -11.76 8.79
C SER A 134 7.53 -12.34 7.73
N ASN A 135 6.25 -11.95 7.75
CA ASN A 135 5.25 -12.30 6.75
C ASN A 135 5.70 -11.84 5.34
N LEU A 136 6.06 -10.58 5.18
CA LEU A 136 6.49 -10.03 3.89
C LEU A 136 7.79 -10.65 3.36
N LYS A 137 8.75 -10.92 4.24
CA LYS A 137 9.98 -11.65 3.86
C LYS A 137 9.69 -13.09 3.47
N ALA A 138 8.74 -13.75 4.15
CA ALA A 138 8.29 -15.08 3.76
C ALA A 138 7.63 -15.08 2.37
N ALA A 139 6.88 -14.05 2.01
CA ALA A 139 6.32 -13.89 0.67
C ALA A 139 7.42 -13.78 -0.40
N VAL A 140 8.46 -12.99 -0.17
CA VAL A 140 9.64 -12.92 -1.07
C VAL A 140 10.30 -14.28 -1.19
N ASN A 141 10.50 -14.98 -0.07
CA ASN A 141 11.12 -16.31 -0.07
C ASN A 141 10.23 -17.37 -0.75
N PHE A 142 8.91 -17.27 -0.62
CA PHE A 142 7.97 -18.13 -1.33
C PHE A 142 8.11 -17.93 -2.85
N LEU A 143 8.13 -16.70 -3.33
CA LEU A 143 8.35 -16.39 -4.75
C LEU A 143 9.71 -16.88 -5.24
N LYS A 144 10.79 -16.71 -4.47
CA LYS A 144 12.13 -17.21 -4.81
C LYS A 144 12.21 -18.74 -4.94
N LYS A 145 11.28 -19.48 -4.34
CA LYS A 145 11.19 -20.95 -4.45
C LYS A 145 10.41 -21.43 -5.67
N GLN A 146 9.65 -20.57 -6.35
CA GLN A 146 8.92 -20.95 -7.54
C GLN A 146 9.87 -21.16 -8.72
N SER A 147 9.69 -22.26 -9.47
CA SER A 147 10.55 -22.60 -10.61
C SER A 147 10.40 -21.65 -11.80
N ASN A 148 9.25 -20.99 -11.90
CA ASN A 148 8.91 -20.04 -12.94
C ASN A 148 9.19 -18.57 -12.56
N VAL A 149 9.96 -18.32 -11.48
CA VAL A 149 10.31 -16.96 -11.02
C VAL A 149 11.79 -16.67 -11.24
N ASP A 150 12.07 -15.54 -11.90
CA ASP A 150 13.41 -14.94 -11.90
C ASP A 150 13.71 -14.32 -10.54
N LYS A 151 14.52 -15.01 -9.75
CA LYS A 151 14.87 -14.60 -8.37
C LYS A 151 15.62 -13.26 -8.30
N SER A 152 16.18 -12.82 -9.41
CA SER A 152 16.88 -11.53 -9.53
C SER A 152 15.97 -10.39 -9.96
N LYS A 153 14.65 -10.61 -10.08
CA LYS A 153 13.67 -9.66 -10.60
C LYS A 153 12.38 -9.68 -9.78
N ILE A 154 12.47 -9.31 -8.50
CA ILE A 154 11.33 -9.30 -7.56
C ILE A 154 11.06 -7.87 -7.08
N ALA A 155 9.86 -7.37 -7.30
CA ALA A 155 9.39 -6.07 -6.83
C ALA A 155 8.36 -6.18 -5.70
N SER A 156 8.08 -5.05 -5.05
CA SER A 156 6.93 -4.88 -4.17
C SER A 156 6.01 -3.78 -4.68
N ILE A 157 4.72 -3.92 -4.44
CA ILE A 157 3.69 -2.91 -4.71
C ILE A 157 2.64 -2.93 -3.62
N GLY A 158 2.11 -1.77 -3.25
CA GLY A 158 1.01 -1.70 -2.30
C GLY A 158 0.32 -0.34 -2.29
N TRP A 159 -0.92 -0.32 -1.78
CA TRP A 159 -1.81 0.84 -1.72
C TRP A 159 -2.15 1.19 -0.29
N CYS A 160 -2.15 2.46 0.08
CA CYS A 160 -2.50 2.95 1.42
C CYS A 160 -1.67 2.25 2.52
N PHE A 161 -2.31 1.46 3.37
CA PHE A 161 -1.66 0.55 4.31
C PHE A 161 -0.60 -0.31 3.60
N GLY A 162 -0.93 -0.92 2.47
CA GLY A 162 0.00 -1.71 1.68
C GLY A 162 1.15 -0.89 1.08
N GLY A 163 0.92 0.37 0.72
CA GLY A 163 1.97 1.28 0.26
C GLY A 163 3.03 1.54 1.34
N GLN A 164 2.58 1.76 2.58
CA GLN A 164 3.46 1.81 3.74
C GLN A 164 4.29 0.52 3.88
N TRP A 165 3.63 -0.65 3.77
CA TRP A 165 4.30 -1.93 3.94
C TRP A 165 5.19 -2.33 2.76
N SER A 166 4.92 -1.83 1.55
CA SER A 166 5.83 -1.95 0.42
C SER A 166 7.16 -1.24 0.69
N LEU A 167 7.10 -0.01 1.23
CA LEU A 167 8.29 0.71 1.67
C LEU A 167 8.98 -0.02 2.86
N GLN A 168 8.22 -0.49 3.85
CA GLN A 168 8.80 -1.24 4.97
C GLN A 168 9.50 -2.53 4.50
N LEU A 169 8.94 -3.26 3.54
CA LEU A 169 9.62 -4.41 2.94
C LEU A 169 10.95 -4.00 2.31
N ALA A 170 10.97 -2.91 1.55
CA ALA A 170 12.18 -2.36 0.93
C ALA A 170 13.26 -1.95 1.95
N LEU A 171 12.87 -1.57 3.17
CA LEU A 171 13.81 -1.24 4.24
C LEU A 171 14.41 -2.47 4.95
N HIS A 172 13.83 -3.68 4.73
CA HIS A 172 14.21 -4.88 5.48
C HIS A 172 14.60 -6.08 4.60
N GLU A 173 14.35 -6.01 3.29
CA GLU A 173 14.66 -7.06 2.32
C GLU A 173 15.12 -6.43 1.00
N LYS A 174 16.10 -7.08 0.34
CA LYS A 174 16.55 -6.64 -0.98
C LYS A 174 15.47 -6.91 -2.02
N MET A 175 15.04 -5.83 -2.68
CA MET A 175 14.12 -5.87 -3.82
C MET A 175 14.85 -5.49 -5.12
N HIS A 176 14.13 -5.42 -6.25
CA HIS A 176 14.65 -4.95 -7.54
C HIS A 176 13.86 -3.75 -8.07
N ALA A 177 12.67 -3.53 -7.51
CA ALA A 177 11.87 -2.32 -7.67
C ALA A 177 10.88 -2.21 -6.51
N THR A 178 10.46 -1.00 -6.14
CA THR A 178 9.46 -0.76 -5.09
C THR A 178 8.43 0.25 -5.59
N VAL A 179 7.14 -0.09 -5.46
CA VAL A 179 6.02 0.77 -5.85
C VAL A 179 5.17 1.10 -4.63
N ILE A 180 4.89 2.38 -4.44
CA ILE A 180 4.19 2.93 -3.28
C ILE A 180 3.04 3.80 -3.76
N TYR A 181 1.79 3.35 -3.55
CA TYR A 181 0.61 4.19 -3.76
C TYR A 181 0.15 4.76 -2.42
N TYR A 182 0.16 6.08 -2.29
CA TYR A 182 -0.35 6.87 -1.14
C TYR A 182 -0.15 6.20 0.23
N GLY A 183 1.02 5.57 0.43
CA GLY A 183 1.43 4.97 1.70
C GLY A 183 2.22 5.93 2.58
N ASN A 184 2.21 5.69 3.91
CA ASN A 184 3.07 6.43 4.82
C ASN A 184 4.54 6.27 4.47
N LEU A 185 5.28 7.40 4.48
CA LEU A 185 6.64 7.50 3.99
C LEU A 185 7.66 7.61 5.12
N GLN A 186 8.85 7.11 4.85
CA GLN A 186 10.07 7.36 5.62
C GLN A 186 10.90 8.43 4.91
N THR A 187 11.29 9.50 5.62
CA THR A 187 12.08 10.61 5.05
C THR A 187 13.51 10.69 5.62
N ASN A 188 13.86 9.81 6.55
CA ASN A 188 15.21 9.77 7.12
C ASN A 188 16.17 9.05 6.16
N THR A 189 17.16 9.79 5.63
CA THR A 189 18.14 9.29 4.67
C THR A 189 18.96 8.12 5.19
N SER A 190 19.31 8.10 6.48
CA SER A 190 20.03 6.96 7.08
C SER A 190 19.22 5.66 7.01
N ARG A 191 17.90 5.72 7.16
CA ARG A 191 17.03 4.56 7.01
C ARG A 191 16.82 4.17 5.56
N LEU A 192 16.66 5.16 4.66
CA LEU A 192 16.46 4.93 3.23
C LEU A 192 17.72 4.43 2.53
N SER A 193 18.90 4.65 3.09
CA SER A 193 20.20 4.32 2.47
C SER A 193 20.40 2.84 2.15
N VAL A 194 19.58 1.94 2.70
CA VAL A 194 19.60 0.50 2.39
C VAL A 194 18.99 0.19 1.01
N ILE A 195 18.13 1.07 0.49
CA ILE A 195 17.50 0.92 -0.81
C ILE A 195 18.53 1.23 -1.89
N LYS A 196 18.71 0.31 -2.85
CA LYS A 196 19.67 0.42 -3.96
C LYS A 196 19.03 0.09 -5.32
N TRP A 197 17.74 0.18 -5.42
CA TRP A 197 16.91 -0.12 -6.58
C TRP A 197 15.89 0.99 -6.80
N PRO A 198 15.31 1.08 -8.00
CA PRO A 198 14.34 2.11 -8.34
C PRO A 198 13.09 2.09 -7.46
N VAL A 199 12.55 3.29 -7.19
CA VAL A 199 11.34 3.51 -6.41
C VAL A 199 10.33 4.32 -7.21
N LEU A 200 9.09 3.83 -7.31
CA LEU A 200 7.96 4.56 -7.85
C LEU A 200 7.02 4.97 -6.71
N GLY A 201 6.71 6.25 -6.63
CA GLY A 201 5.75 6.80 -5.67
C GLY A 201 4.58 7.49 -6.37
N ILE A 202 3.34 7.18 -5.96
CA ILE A 202 2.11 7.69 -6.54
C ILE A 202 1.23 8.26 -5.44
N PHE A 203 0.92 9.56 -5.52
CA PHE A 203 0.26 10.31 -4.44
C PHE A 203 -0.79 11.27 -5.00
N GLY A 204 -1.73 11.68 -4.16
CA GLY A 204 -2.73 12.69 -4.47
C GLY A 204 -2.38 14.05 -3.84
N GLU A 205 -2.57 15.13 -4.59
CA GLU A 205 -2.32 16.50 -4.09
C GLU A 205 -3.20 16.87 -2.90
N LYS A 206 -4.45 16.38 -2.89
CA LYS A 206 -5.43 16.64 -1.81
C LYS A 206 -5.44 15.56 -0.72
N ASP A 207 -4.44 14.70 -0.70
CA ASP A 207 -4.30 13.69 0.35
C ASP A 207 -3.88 14.33 1.68
N THR A 208 -4.80 14.39 2.64
CA THR A 208 -4.53 14.92 3.97
C THR A 208 -3.82 13.92 4.88
N SER A 209 -3.85 12.62 4.55
CA SER A 209 -3.15 11.57 5.30
C SER A 209 -1.67 11.49 4.92
N ILE A 210 -1.35 11.75 3.65
CA ILE A 210 0.02 11.80 3.12
C ILE A 210 0.24 13.18 2.47
N PRO A 211 0.52 14.22 3.27
CA PRO A 211 0.66 15.58 2.75
C PRO A 211 1.77 15.70 1.71
N VAL A 212 1.54 16.53 0.70
CA VAL A 212 2.50 16.82 -0.39
C VAL A 212 3.89 17.19 0.12
N GLU A 213 3.95 17.92 1.24
CA GLU A 213 5.21 18.28 1.89
C GLU A 213 6.02 17.04 2.34
N THR A 214 5.33 16.00 2.82
CA THR A 214 5.98 14.72 3.18
C THR A 214 6.45 13.97 1.94
N VAL A 215 5.66 14.01 0.85
CA VAL A 215 6.04 13.41 -0.43
C VAL A 215 7.29 14.09 -0.99
N LYS A 216 7.35 15.42 -1.01
CA LYS A 216 8.53 16.18 -1.45
C LYS A 216 9.78 15.91 -0.60
N LYS A 217 9.63 15.75 0.73
CA LYS A 217 10.73 15.35 1.61
C LYS A 217 11.24 13.94 1.31
N PHE A 218 10.35 13.02 0.98
CA PHE A 218 10.72 11.67 0.59
C PHE A 218 11.48 11.67 -0.74
N ASP A 219 10.95 12.38 -1.74
CA ASP A 219 11.56 12.57 -3.05
C ASP A 219 13.00 13.13 -2.92
N ALA A 220 13.15 14.26 -2.22
CA ALA A 220 14.44 14.87 -1.95
C ALA A 220 15.42 13.94 -1.21
N ALA A 221 14.91 13.10 -0.28
CA ALA A 221 15.75 12.13 0.42
C ALA A 221 16.23 10.99 -0.49
N LEU A 222 15.43 10.56 -1.46
CA LEU A 222 15.83 9.58 -2.47
C LEU A 222 16.90 10.19 -3.41
N ASP A 223 16.70 11.44 -3.84
CA ASP A 223 17.64 12.18 -4.69
C ASP A 223 18.99 12.39 -4.00
N GLU A 224 19.01 12.79 -2.73
CA GLU A 224 20.22 12.93 -1.91
C GLU A 224 21.03 11.63 -1.88
N LEU A 225 20.33 10.49 -1.77
CA LEU A 225 20.93 9.16 -1.77
C LEU A 225 21.24 8.61 -3.17
N LYS A 226 20.90 9.36 -4.24
CA LYS A 226 21.04 8.95 -5.65
C LYS A 226 20.30 7.62 -5.94
N ILE A 227 19.17 7.43 -5.29
CA ILE A 227 18.25 6.32 -5.57
C ILE A 227 17.41 6.73 -6.77
N GLU A 228 17.43 5.93 -7.85
CA GLU A 228 16.56 6.16 -9.00
C GLU A 228 15.10 6.14 -8.54
N ASN A 229 14.37 7.20 -8.87
CA ASN A 229 12.98 7.31 -8.42
C ASN A 229 12.10 8.06 -9.42
N GLU A 230 10.81 7.78 -9.36
CA GLU A 230 9.74 8.48 -10.09
C GLU A 230 8.63 8.79 -9.09
N ILE A 231 8.44 10.06 -8.76
CA ILE A 231 7.42 10.50 -7.80
C ILE A 231 6.34 11.32 -8.53
N TYR A 232 5.12 10.79 -8.55
CA TYR A 232 3.97 11.44 -9.17
C TYR A 232 2.98 11.93 -8.12
N ILE A 233 2.63 13.22 -8.20
CA ILE A 233 1.60 13.85 -7.37
C ILE A 233 0.47 14.27 -8.29
N TYR A 234 -0.65 13.56 -8.22
CA TYR A 234 -1.81 13.79 -9.07
C TYR A 234 -2.62 14.99 -8.56
N PRO A 235 -2.88 15.99 -9.40
CA PRO A 235 -3.63 17.16 -8.99
C PRO A 235 -5.09 16.81 -8.69
N ASN A 236 -5.69 17.54 -7.75
CA ASN A 236 -7.12 17.47 -7.41
C ASN A 236 -7.65 16.15 -6.87
N VAL A 237 -6.82 15.11 -6.66
CA VAL A 237 -7.24 13.84 -6.06
C VAL A 237 -6.73 13.67 -4.65
N GLY A 238 -7.47 12.94 -3.83
CA GLY A 238 -7.18 12.67 -2.42
C GLY A 238 -6.63 11.28 -2.17
N HIS A 239 -6.63 10.88 -0.88
CA HIS A 239 -6.21 9.54 -0.47
C HIS A 239 -7.04 8.45 -1.14
N ALA A 240 -6.42 7.33 -1.51
CA ALA A 240 -7.05 6.17 -2.10
C ALA A 240 -7.79 6.45 -3.43
N PHE A 241 -7.33 7.43 -4.22
CA PHE A 241 -7.94 7.77 -5.51
C PHE A 241 -7.93 6.62 -6.53
N ALA A 242 -7.01 5.65 -6.37
CA ALA A 242 -6.92 4.48 -7.23
C ALA A 242 -7.77 3.28 -6.72
N ASN A 243 -8.58 3.44 -5.69
CA ASN A 243 -9.47 2.40 -5.19
C ASN A 243 -10.86 2.54 -5.82
N PRO A 244 -11.29 1.60 -6.72
CA PRO A 244 -12.57 1.71 -7.42
C PRO A 244 -13.80 1.61 -6.50
N SER A 245 -13.63 1.09 -5.27
CA SER A 245 -14.69 1.01 -4.26
C SER A 245 -14.72 2.23 -3.34
N GLY A 246 -13.74 3.13 -3.45
CA GLY A 246 -13.59 4.30 -2.56
C GLY A 246 -14.35 5.53 -3.04
N ALA A 247 -14.75 6.39 -2.10
CA ALA A 247 -15.42 7.66 -2.40
C ALA A 247 -14.53 8.64 -3.20
N ASN A 248 -13.22 8.50 -3.12
CA ASN A 248 -12.24 9.36 -3.79
C ASN A 248 -11.78 8.79 -5.14
N TYR A 249 -12.45 7.73 -5.66
CA TYR A 249 -12.03 7.09 -6.90
C TYR A 249 -11.98 8.07 -8.07
N ALA A 250 -10.82 8.15 -8.71
CA ALA A 250 -10.55 9.00 -9.88
C ALA A 250 -10.09 8.11 -11.05
N PRO A 251 -11.00 7.69 -11.94
CA PRO A 251 -10.72 6.65 -12.93
C PRO A 251 -9.61 7.03 -13.93
N ASN A 252 -9.54 8.29 -14.36
CA ASN A 252 -8.53 8.73 -15.32
C ASN A 252 -7.13 8.73 -14.70
N GLU A 253 -7.00 9.27 -13.50
CA GLU A 253 -5.75 9.30 -12.74
C GLU A 253 -5.33 7.90 -12.32
N THR A 254 -6.29 7.03 -12.01
CA THR A 254 -6.04 5.62 -11.72
C THR A 254 -5.47 4.89 -12.92
N LYS A 255 -6.05 5.11 -14.10
CA LYS A 255 -5.57 4.51 -15.35
C LYS A 255 -4.15 4.97 -15.66
N ASP A 256 -3.90 6.27 -15.64
CA ASP A 256 -2.58 6.84 -15.91
C ASP A 256 -1.53 6.35 -14.88
N ALA A 257 -1.88 6.30 -13.59
CA ALA A 257 -1.02 5.75 -12.54
C ALA A 257 -0.68 4.26 -12.77
N TRP A 258 -1.66 3.48 -13.24
CA TRP A 258 -1.44 2.08 -13.57
C TRP A 258 -0.54 1.90 -14.80
N GLU A 259 -0.73 2.67 -15.86
CA GLU A 259 0.12 2.68 -17.04
C GLU A 259 1.58 3.04 -16.69
N LYS A 260 1.79 4.04 -15.83
CA LYS A 260 3.11 4.40 -15.29
C LYS A 260 3.72 3.25 -14.47
N THR A 261 2.91 2.58 -13.65
CA THR A 261 3.35 1.42 -12.87
C THR A 261 3.80 0.28 -13.78
N LEU A 262 3.03 -0.06 -14.81
CA LEU A 262 3.39 -1.10 -15.77
C LEU A 262 4.70 -0.74 -16.50
N ALA A 263 4.82 0.49 -16.99
CA ALA A 263 6.03 0.97 -17.66
C ALA A 263 7.26 0.95 -16.74
N PHE A 264 7.11 1.34 -15.47
CA PHE A 264 8.16 1.28 -14.45
C PHE A 264 8.60 -0.17 -14.17
N LEU A 265 7.65 -1.07 -13.93
CA LEU A 265 7.95 -2.48 -13.67
C LEU A 265 8.60 -3.15 -14.90
N GLU A 266 8.15 -2.83 -16.10
CA GLU A 266 8.72 -3.36 -17.33
C GLU A 266 10.18 -2.95 -17.51
N ARG A 267 10.50 -1.66 -17.35
CA ARG A 267 11.86 -1.15 -17.46
C ARG A 267 12.83 -1.79 -16.47
N ASN A 268 12.36 -2.03 -15.26
CA ASN A 268 13.22 -2.45 -14.14
C ASN A 268 13.28 -3.97 -13.93
N LEU A 269 12.29 -4.72 -14.44
CA LEU A 269 12.21 -6.16 -14.21
C LEU A 269 12.26 -7.01 -15.48
N LYS A 270 11.95 -6.47 -16.68
CA LYS A 270 11.92 -7.28 -17.90
C LYS A 270 13.08 -7.00 -18.87
N LYS A 271 13.81 -5.92 -18.64
CA LYS A 271 14.99 -5.58 -19.44
C LYS A 271 16.29 -6.13 -18.88
#